data_efd4af56bf4004726599edac88bd8986
#
_entry.id   efd4af56bf4004726599edac88bd8986
#
_cell.length_a   1.000
_cell.length_b   1.000
_cell.length_c   1.000
_cell.angle_alpha   90.00
_cell.angle_beta   90.00
_cell.angle_gamma   90.00
#
_symmetry.space_group_name_H-M   'P 1'
#
loop_
_entity.id
_entity.type
_entity.pdbx_description
1 polymer ?
#
loop_
_entity_poly.entity_id
_entity_poly.type
_entity_poly.pdbx_seq_one_letter_code
_entity_poly.pdbx_strand_id
1 'polypeptide(L)'
;MLLKADPTFYASPKLAMQAPKETLAYVAALNATGNGKPDAMVVVDVDPASKSFGQIVGHTDMPNAGDELHHFGWNACSSALCPYAAHPHVERRYLVVPGLRSSRIHIIDTKPDPRKPKIVKVIEPEDVAARTGYSRPHTIHCGPDGIYMSALGAPNGDGPGGIFALDHYTFEPLGRWEVERGPQYFGYDFAPGI
;
A
#
# COMPACT_ATOMS: atom_id res chain seq x y z
N MET A 1 23.82 -15.58 -7.71
CA MET A 1 23.26 -15.05 -8.98
C MET A 1 22.81 -13.63 -8.70
N LEU A 2 23.37 -12.62 -9.39
CA LEU A 2 22.90 -11.24 -9.22
C LEU A 2 21.51 -11.12 -9.87
N LEU A 3 20.52 -10.77 -9.08
CA LEU A 3 19.17 -10.55 -9.59
C LEU A 3 19.17 -9.26 -10.43
N LYS A 4 18.65 -9.35 -11.63
CA LYS A 4 18.53 -8.18 -12.53
C LYS A 4 17.44 -7.25 -11.97
N ALA A 5 17.74 -5.93 -11.99
CA ALA A 5 16.74 -4.93 -11.61
C ALA A 5 15.51 -5.00 -12.54
N ASP A 6 14.34 -4.85 -11.94
CA ASP A 6 13.09 -4.76 -12.69
C ASP A 6 13.02 -3.44 -13.46
N PRO A 7 12.40 -3.40 -14.65
CA PRO A 7 12.22 -2.16 -15.42
C PRO A 7 11.46 -1.05 -14.70
N THR A 8 10.69 -1.37 -13.65
CA THR A 8 9.98 -0.38 -12.82
C THR A 8 10.86 0.25 -11.75
N PHE A 9 12.11 -0.17 -11.61
CA PHE A 9 13.10 0.37 -10.67
C PHE A 9 14.10 1.28 -11.37
N TYR A 10 14.26 2.49 -10.85
CA TYR A 10 15.21 3.49 -11.37
C TYR A 10 16.38 3.66 -10.40
N ALA A 11 17.57 3.22 -10.83
CA ALA A 11 18.77 3.17 -9.99
C ALA A 11 19.37 4.54 -9.63
N SER A 12 18.80 5.64 -10.13
CA SER A 12 19.19 7.00 -9.75
C SER A 12 18.08 8.00 -10.02
N PRO A 13 18.06 9.17 -9.34
CA PRO A 13 17.12 10.25 -9.65
C PRO A 13 17.19 10.69 -11.12
N LYS A 14 18.37 10.71 -11.70
CA LYS A 14 18.56 11.04 -13.12
C LYS A 14 17.84 10.05 -14.05
N LEU A 15 17.89 8.76 -13.75
CA LEU A 15 17.16 7.74 -14.50
C LEU A 15 15.65 7.85 -14.28
N ALA A 16 15.22 8.13 -13.04
CA ALA A 16 13.80 8.37 -12.74
C ALA A 16 13.23 9.57 -13.53
N MET A 17 14.01 10.65 -13.69
CA MET A 17 13.62 11.80 -14.52
C MET A 17 13.50 11.47 -16.03
N GLN A 18 14.12 10.40 -16.49
CA GLN A 18 14.06 9.92 -17.88
C GLN A 18 12.95 8.86 -18.06
N ALA A 19 12.27 8.47 -17.00
CA ALA A 19 11.18 7.51 -17.07
C ALA A 19 10.03 8.04 -17.94
N PRO A 20 9.22 7.17 -18.56
CA PRO A 20 7.97 7.57 -19.17
C PRO A 20 7.10 8.34 -18.17
N LYS A 21 6.44 9.40 -18.63
CA LYS A 21 5.54 10.15 -17.79
C LYS A 21 4.37 9.27 -17.34
N GLU A 22 4.03 9.36 -16.07
CA GLU A 22 2.82 8.73 -15.57
C GLU A 22 1.58 9.41 -16.18
N THR A 23 0.65 8.61 -16.66
CA THR A 23 -0.59 9.07 -17.30
C THR A 23 -1.83 8.75 -16.48
N LEU A 24 -1.69 7.98 -15.43
CA LEU A 24 -2.77 7.60 -14.52
C LEU A 24 -2.36 7.86 -13.07
N ALA A 25 -3.32 8.29 -12.27
CA ALA A 25 -3.20 8.36 -10.82
C ALA A 25 -4.25 7.46 -10.16
N TYR A 26 -3.85 6.74 -9.11
CA TYR A 26 -4.75 5.98 -8.27
C TYR A 26 -5.13 6.80 -7.05
N VAL A 27 -6.41 6.82 -6.70
CA VAL A 27 -6.94 7.63 -5.60
C VAL A 27 -7.91 6.78 -4.77
N ALA A 28 -7.71 6.74 -3.46
CA ALA A 28 -8.67 6.15 -2.54
C ALA A 28 -9.90 7.05 -2.42
N ALA A 29 -11.05 6.54 -2.80
CA ALA A 29 -12.33 7.23 -2.72
C ALA A 29 -13.16 6.64 -1.58
N LEU A 30 -13.29 7.42 -0.50
CA LEU A 30 -14.03 7.00 0.69
C LEU A 30 -15.51 7.29 0.53
N ASN A 31 -16.35 6.32 0.90
CA ASN A 31 -17.79 6.52 0.98
C ASN A 31 -18.20 6.95 2.39
N ALA A 32 -18.14 8.24 2.66
CA ALA A 32 -18.49 8.81 3.95
C ALA A 32 -20.01 8.97 4.19
N THR A 33 -20.86 8.58 3.21
CA THR A 33 -22.29 8.90 3.23
C THR A 33 -23.13 7.97 4.10
N GLY A 34 -22.55 6.87 4.59
CA GLY A 34 -23.28 5.88 5.40
C GLY A 34 -24.38 5.11 4.66
N ASN A 35 -24.38 5.14 3.32
CA ASN A 35 -25.40 4.51 2.46
C ASN A 35 -25.16 2.99 2.24
N GLY A 36 -24.20 2.39 2.94
CA GLY A 36 -23.87 0.97 2.84
C GLY A 36 -23.05 0.58 1.60
N LYS A 37 -22.65 1.53 0.76
CA LYS A 37 -21.77 1.25 -0.36
C LYS A 37 -20.32 1.16 0.10
N PRO A 38 -19.49 0.35 -0.57
CA PRO A 38 -18.06 0.27 -0.25
C PRO A 38 -17.30 1.54 -0.66
N ASP A 39 -16.10 1.67 -0.13
CA ASP A 39 -15.06 2.54 -0.66
C ASP A 39 -14.56 1.98 -1.99
N ALA A 40 -13.83 2.79 -2.75
CA ALA A 40 -13.27 2.36 -4.03
C ALA A 40 -11.87 2.89 -4.25
N MET A 41 -11.08 2.16 -5.02
CA MET A 41 -9.88 2.70 -5.67
C MET A 41 -10.27 3.24 -7.04
N VAL A 42 -10.17 4.55 -7.24
CA VAL A 42 -10.46 5.17 -8.53
C VAL A 42 -9.19 5.45 -9.32
N VAL A 43 -9.33 5.46 -10.64
CA VAL A 43 -8.23 5.75 -11.58
C VAL A 43 -8.55 7.04 -12.30
N VAL A 44 -7.67 8.01 -12.17
CA VAL A 44 -7.79 9.33 -12.79
C VAL A 44 -6.81 9.45 -13.93
N ASP A 45 -7.26 9.95 -15.07
CA ASP A 45 -6.38 10.29 -16.20
C ASP A 45 -5.65 11.59 -15.88
N VAL A 46 -4.31 11.52 -15.80
CA VAL A 46 -3.44 12.67 -15.52
C VAL A 46 -2.54 13.04 -16.69
N ASP A 47 -2.79 12.49 -17.88
CA ASP A 47 -2.10 12.90 -19.11
C ASP A 47 -2.66 14.24 -19.60
N PRO A 48 -1.87 15.33 -19.55
CA PRO A 48 -2.35 16.65 -20.01
C PRO A 48 -2.69 16.71 -21.50
N ALA A 49 -2.22 15.74 -22.30
CA ALA A 49 -2.57 15.64 -23.72
C ALA A 49 -3.84 14.81 -23.98
N SER A 50 -4.37 14.15 -22.97
CA SER A 50 -5.58 13.32 -23.09
C SER A 50 -6.86 14.14 -23.10
N LYS A 51 -7.85 13.69 -23.87
CA LYS A 51 -9.22 14.28 -23.84
C LYS A 51 -9.94 14.02 -22.53
N SER A 52 -9.51 13.02 -21.76
CA SER A 52 -10.05 12.65 -20.46
C SER A 52 -9.22 13.15 -19.29
N PHE A 53 -8.30 14.10 -19.51
CA PHE A 53 -7.50 14.68 -18.44
C PHE A 53 -8.37 15.15 -17.25
N GLY A 54 -8.01 14.72 -16.04
CA GLY A 54 -8.74 15.02 -14.81
C GLY A 54 -10.03 14.24 -14.61
N GLN A 55 -10.38 13.32 -15.51
CA GLN A 55 -11.57 12.50 -15.37
C GLN A 55 -11.27 11.16 -14.71
N ILE A 56 -12.23 10.61 -13.99
CA ILE A 56 -12.19 9.23 -13.54
C ILE A 56 -12.40 8.33 -14.75
N VAL A 57 -11.41 7.50 -15.05
CA VAL A 57 -11.40 6.59 -16.22
C VAL A 57 -11.49 5.11 -15.81
N GLY A 58 -11.54 4.83 -14.53
CA GLY A 58 -11.75 3.49 -14.00
C GLY A 58 -11.97 3.52 -12.49
N HIS A 59 -12.48 2.42 -11.95
CA HIS A 59 -12.62 2.23 -10.51
C HIS A 59 -12.66 0.74 -10.16
N THR A 60 -12.37 0.43 -8.92
CA THR A 60 -12.51 -0.89 -8.32
C THR A 60 -13.12 -0.72 -6.94
N ASP A 61 -14.36 -1.18 -6.78
CA ASP A 61 -15.05 -1.17 -5.49
C ASP A 61 -14.42 -2.18 -4.54
N MET A 62 -14.29 -1.81 -3.26
CA MET A 62 -13.91 -2.77 -2.24
C MET A 62 -15.01 -3.81 -2.04
N PRO A 63 -14.69 -5.04 -1.63
CA PRO A 63 -15.69 -6.09 -1.49
C PRO A 63 -16.65 -5.86 -0.31
N ASN A 64 -16.26 -5.00 0.63
CA ASN A 64 -17.02 -4.73 1.85
C ASN A 64 -17.20 -3.23 2.05
N ALA A 65 -18.30 -2.83 2.67
CA ALA A 65 -18.51 -1.45 3.09
C ALA A 65 -17.84 -1.18 4.44
N GLY A 66 -17.47 0.08 4.68
CA GLY A 66 -16.97 0.55 5.97
C GLY A 66 -15.48 0.31 6.20
N ASP A 67 -14.71 0.14 5.15
CA ASP A 67 -13.25 -0.06 5.26
C ASP A 67 -12.52 1.22 5.71
N GLU A 68 -12.91 2.40 5.22
CA GLU A 68 -12.19 3.66 5.41
C GLU A 68 -10.75 3.53 4.92
N LEU A 69 -10.58 3.53 3.59
CA LEU A 69 -9.28 3.35 2.95
C LEU A 69 -8.31 4.47 3.34
N HIS A 70 -7.10 4.11 3.71
CA HIS A 70 -6.06 5.04 4.13
C HIS A 70 -4.75 4.84 3.35
N HIS A 71 -3.73 5.56 3.70
CA HIS A 71 -2.42 5.76 3.10
C HIS A 71 -1.85 4.53 2.40
N PHE A 72 -2.40 4.19 1.25
CA PHE A 72 -1.95 3.06 0.45
C PHE A 72 -0.60 3.34 -0.20
N GLY A 73 0.12 2.28 -0.52
CA GLY A 73 1.43 2.36 -1.16
C GLY A 73 1.66 1.23 -2.15
N TRP A 74 2.78 1.32 -2.87
CA TRP A 74 3.23 0.25 -3.74
C TRP A 74 3.95 -0.85 -2.97
N ASN A 75 3.87 -2.07 -3.49
CA ASN A 75 4.57 -3.24 -2.95
C ASN A 75 6.10 -3.14 -3.07
N ALA A 76 6.63 -2.27 -3.90
CA ALA A 76 8.05 -2.13 -4.14
C ALA A 76 8.43 -0.67 -4.39
N CYS A 77 9.66 -0.31 -4.04
CA CYS A 77 10.23 0.99 -4.35
C CYS A 77 10.51 1.13 -5.85
N SER A 78 10.29 2.33 -6.38
CA SER A 78 10.54 2.63 -7.79
C SER A 78 11.87 3.32 -8.04
N SER A 79 12.60 3.73 -7.00
CA SER A 79 13.84 4.50 -7.20
C SER A 79 14.85 4.32 -6.08
N ALA A 80 16.09 4.66 -6.40
CA ALA A 80 17.22 4.74 -5.47
C ALA A 80 17.17 5.92 -4.49
N LEU A 81 16.07 6.64 -4.39
CA LEU A 81 15.80 7.52 -3.23
C LEU A 81 15.63 6.72 -1.95
N CYS A 82 15.34 5.43 -2.06
CA CYS A 82 15.57 4.47 -1.00
C CYS A 82 16.98 3.88 -1.20
N PRO A 83 18.04 4.41 -0.56
CA PRO A 83 19.44 4.03 -0.83
C PRO A 83 19.75 2.57 -0.51
N TYR A 84 18.88 1.93 0.22
CA TYR A 84 18.94 0.52 0.59
C TYR A 84 17.82 -0.29 -0.04
N ALA A 85 17.33 0.09 -1.24
CA ALA A 85 16.33 -0.71 -1.95
C ALA A 85 16.86 -2.14 -2.14
N ALA A 86 16.56 -2.98 -1.18
CA ALA A 86 17.06 -4.36 -1.12
C ALA A 86 16.44 -5.24 -2.23
N HIS A 87 15.36 -4.76 -2.83
CA HIS A 87 14.54 -5.51 -3.78
C HIS A 87 14.37 -4.81 -5.13
N PRO A 88 15.47 -4.36 -5.80
CA PRO A 88 15.36 -3.70 -7.10
C PRO A 88 14.81 -4.62 -8.19
N HIS A 89 14.76 -5.93 -7.95
CA HIS A 89 14.24 -6.97 -8.83
C HIS A 89 12.74 -7.22 -8.66
N VAL A 90 12.11 -6.63 -7.65
CA VAL A 90 10.66 -6.77 -7.42
C VAL A 90 9.91 -5.75 -8.27
N GLU A 91 8.98 -6.24 -9.08
CA GLU A 91 8.13 -5.39 -9.91
C GLU A 91 7.21 -4.52 -9.03
N ARG A 92 7.19 -3.20 -9.27
CA ARG A 92 6.22 -2.27 -8.70
C ARG A 92 4.89 -2.43 -9.46
N ARG A 93 4.02 -3.27 -8.94
CA ARG A 93 2.81 -3.74 -9.61
C ARG A 93 1.56 -3.67 -8.76
N TYR A 94 1.71 -3.94 -7.48
CA TYR A 94 0.58 -4.09 -6.58
C TYR A 94 0.43 -2.86 -5.68
N LEU A 95 -0.80 -2.37 -5.56
CA LEU A 95 -1.17 -1.45 -4.49
C LEU A 95 -1.55 -2.25 -3.26
N VAL A 96 -0.99 -1.87 -2.13
CA VAL A 96 -1.33 -2.39 -0.80
C VAL A 96 -2.17 -1.34 -0.12
N VAL A 97 -3.45 -1.64 0.11
CA VAL A 97 -4.46 -0.64 0.47
C VAL A 97 -5.10 -1.02 1.81
N PRO A 98 -4.76 -0.30 2.90
CA PRO A 98 -5.33 -0.56 4.21
C PRO A 98 -6.72 0.03 4.34
N GLY A 99 -7.60 -0.70 5.01
CA GLY A 99 -8.87 -0.21 5.55
C GLY A 99 -8.71 0.07 7.04
N LEU A 100 -8.60 1.34 7.40
CA LEU A 100 -8.33 1.76 8.78
C LEU A 100 -9.39 1.25 9.76
N ARG A 101 -10.65 1.37 9.40
CA ARG A 101 -11.76 1.01 10.28
C ARG A 101 -12.02 -0.49 10.34
N SER A 102 -11.90 -1.17 9.20
CA SER A 102 -12.14 -2.60 9.11
C SER A 102 -10.94 -3.44 9.54
N SER A 103 -9.75 -2.88 9.51
CA SER A 103 -8.46 -3.59 9.64
C SER A 103 -8.16 -4.56 8.49
N ARG A 104 -8.90 -4.54 7.39
CA ARG A 104 -8.58 -5.30 6.17
C ARG A 104 -7.43 -4.67 5.42
N ILE A 105 -6.70 -5.50 4.67
CA ILE A 105 -5.69 -5.03 3.75
C ILE A 105 -6.00 -5.62 2.37
N HIS A 106 -6.18 -4.75 1.39
CA HIS A 106 -6.49 -5.16 0.02
C HIS A 106 -5.24 -5.09 -0.85
N ILE A 107 -4.96 -6.15 -1.60
CA ILE A 107 -3.89 -6.20 -2.58
C ILE A 107 -4.51 -6.07 -3.97
N ILE A 108 -4.13 -5.03 -4.68
CA ILE A 108 -4.74 -4.67 -5.96
C ILE A 108 -3.70 -4.73 -7.06
N ASP A 109 -3.91 -5.60 -8.03
CA ASP A 109 -3.04 -5.76 -9.21
C ASP A 109 -3.39 -4.73 -10.27
N THR A 110 -2.43 -3.88 -10.63
CA THR A 110 -2.60 -2.82 -11.63
C THR A 110 -2.11 -3.21 -13.02
N LYS A 111 -1.38 -4.34 -13.16
CA LYS A 111 -0.67 -4.67 -14.39
C LYS A 111 -1.55 -5.16 -15.54
N PRO A 112 -2.55 -6.03 -15.33
CA PRO A 112 -3.35 -6.57 -16.44
C PRO A 112 -4.12 -5.49 -17.21
N ASP A 113 -4.69 -4.53 -16.49
CA ASP A 113 -5.34 -3.34 -17.02
C ASP A 113 -5.22 -2.21 -15.99
N PRO A 114 -4.32 -1.24 -16.19
CA PRO A 114 -4.13 -0.14 -15.26
C PRO A 114 -5.37 0.72 -15.02
N ARG A 115 -6.32 0.73 -15.96
CA ARG A 115 -7.61 1.44 -15.81
C ARG A 115 -8.68 0.61 -15.11
N LYS A 116 -8.46 -0.70 -14.96
CA LYS A 116 -9.36 -1.63 -14.26
C LYS A 116 -8.56 -2.55 -13.32
N PRO A 117 -7.89 -1.97 -12.33
CA PRO A 117 -7.10 -2.75 -11.39
C PRO A 117 -7.99 -3.75 -10.65
N LYS A 118 -7.43 -4.90 -10.27
CA LYS A 118 -8.19 -5.99 -9.67
C LYS A 118 -7.70 -6.33 -8.28
N ILE A 119 -8.60 -6.48 -7.33
CA ILE A 119 -8.29 -7.05 -6.03
C ILE A 119 -7.94 -8.52 -6.24
N VAL A 120 -6.72 -8.89 -5.84
CA VAL A 120 -6.21 -10.27 -5.98
C VAL A 120 -6.08 -10.99 -4.65
N LYS A 121 -6.07 -10.23 -3.54
CA LYS A 121 -6.05 -10.77 -2.19
C LYS A 121 -6.69 -9.77 -1.23
N VAL A 122 -7.38 -10.29 -0.23
CA VAL A 122 -7.79 -9.56 0.96
C VAL A 122 -7.20 -10.28 2.16
N ILE A 123 -6.53 -9.54 3.03
CA ILE A 123 -6.05 -10.04 4.32
C ILE A 123 -7.11 -9.60 5.32
N GLU A 124 -7.77 -10.57 5.94
CA GLU A 124 -8.87 -10.29 6.87
C GLU A 124 -8.35 -9.80 8.23
N PRO A 125 -9.13 -9.04 8.99
CA PRO A 125 -8.69 -8.44 10.25
C PRO A 125 -8.27 -9.47 11.29
N GLU A 126 -8.86 -10.66 11.26
CA GLU A 126 -8.51 -11.77 12.15
C GLU A 126 -7.09 -12.28 11.88
N ASP A 127 -6.69 -12.36 10.61
CA ASP A 127 -5.33 -12.77 10.21
C ASP A 127 -4.31 -11.71 10.59
N VAL A 128 -4.64 -10.42 10.38
CA VAL A 128 -3.77 -9.31 10.82
C VAL A 128 -3.58 -9.39 12.33
N ALA A 129 -4.67 -9.46 13.09
CA ALA A 129 -4.62 -9.51 14.55
C ALA A 129 -3.86 -10.72 15.07
N ALA A 130 -4.13 -11.92 14.53
CA ALA A 130 -3.51 -13.16 14.97
C ALA A 130 -1.99 -13.19 14.75
N ARG A 131 -1.54 -12.65 13.62
CA ARG A 131 -0.12 -12.72 13.23
C ARG A 131 0.71 -11.55 13.76
N THR A 132 0.11 -10.37 13.89
CA THR A 132 0.83 -9.15 14.27
C THR A 132 0.49 -8.66 15.68
N GLY A 133 -0.67 -9.03 16.21
CA GLY A 133 -1.21 -8.47 17.44
C GLY A 133 -1.61 -7.01 17.28
N TYR A 134 -1.92 -6.57 16.06
CA TYR A 134 -2.34 -5.21 15.73
C TYR A 134 -3.65 -5.17 14.96
N SER A 135 -4.22 -3.96 14.90
CA SER A 135 -5.39 -3.60 14.11
C SER A 135 -5.25 -2.17 13.57
N ARG A 136 -6.16 -1.74 12.72
CA ARG A 136 -6.22 -0.37 12.19
C ARG A 136 -4.94 0.00 11.42
N PRO A 137 -4.57 -0.76 10.36
CA PRO A 137 -3.43 -0.47 9.52
C PRO A 137 -3.62 0.90 8.84
N HIS A 138 -2.52 1.67 8.74
CA HIS A 138 -2.60 3.04 8.27
C HIS A 138 -1.61 3.35 7.14
N THR A 139 -0.33 3.48 7.42
CA THR A 139 0.69 3.91 6.44
C THR A 139 1.54 2.74 5.98
N ILE A 140 1.92 2.77 4.70
CA ILE A 140 2.66 1.69 4.05
C ILE A 140 3.94 2.22 3.42
N HIS A 141 5.04 1.50 3.66
CA HIS A 141 6.31 1.69 2.98
C HIS A 141 6.95 0.35 2.62
N CYS A 142 7.50 0.27 1.41
CA CYS A 142 8.42 -0.80 1.05
C CYS A 142 9.71 -0.65 1.86
N GLY A 143 10.25 -1.74 2.37
CA GLY A 143 11.50 -1.77 3.12
C GLY A 143 12.36 -2.99 2.79
N PRO A 144 13.54 -3.14 3.43
CA PRO A 144 14.49 -4.21 3.09
C PRO A 144 13.96 -5.62 3.38
N ASP A 145 13.20 -5.80 4.44
CA ASP A 145 12.76 -7.12 4.90
C ASP A 145 11.29 -7.41 4.59
N GLY A 146 10.56 -6.45 4.02
CA GLY A 146 9.14 -6.60 3.74
C GLY A 146 8.47 -5.28 3.35
N ILE A 147 7.16 -5.32 3.29
CA ILE A 147 6.31 -4.13 3.15
C ILE A 147 5.89 -3.73 4.55
N TYR A 148 6.43 -2.62 5.06
CA TYR A 148 6.13 -2.14 6.41
C TYR A 148 4.81 -1.40 6.45
N MET A 149 4.08 -1.62 7.53
CA MET A 149 2.78 -1.00 7.74
C MET A 149 2.65 -0.55 9.20
N SER A 150 2.29 0.72 9.42
CA SER A 150 1.90 1.18 10.73
C SER A 150 0.50 0.72 11.09
N ALA A 151 0.24 0.56 12.37
CA ALA A 151 -1.06 0.20 12.91
C ALA A 151 -1.38 1.06 14.13
N LEU A 152 -2.61 1.57 14.20
CA LEU A 152 -3.02 2.47 15.27
C LEU A 152 -3.45 1.73 16.54
N GLY A 153 -3.78 0.45 16.43
CA GLY A 153 -4.38 -0.28 17.54
C GLY A 153 -3.88 -1.69 17.77
N ALA A 154 -4.15 -2.18 18.97
CA ALA A 154 -4.12 -3.59 19.32
C ALA A 154 -5.36 -4.30 18.74
N PRO A 155 -5.48 -5.64 18.83
CA PRO A 155 -6.60 -6.38 18.23
C PRO A 155 -8.00 -5.95 18.69
N ASN A 156 -8.13 -5.37 19.88
CA ASN A 156 -9.38 -4.84 20.41
C ASN A 156 -9.75 -3.43 19.87
N GLY A 157 -8.90 -2.86 18.98
CA GLY A 157 -9.08 -1.53 18.41
C GLY A 157 -8.54 -0.37 19.24
N ASP A 158 -8.13 -0.62 20.49
CA ASP A 158 -7.43 0.35 21.34
C ASP A 158 -5.92 0.29 21.11
N GLY A 159 -5.16 1.22 21.69
CA GLY A 159 -3.71 1.11 21.68
C GLY A 159 -3.20 -0.02 22.62
N PRO A 160 -1.94 -0.38 22.51
CA PRO A 160 -0.94 0.25 21.67
C PRO A 160 -0.93 -0.26 20.24
N GLY A 161 -0.68 0.64 19.30
CA GLY A 161 -0.32 0.34 17.93
C GLY A 161 1.18 0.09 17.75
N GLY A 162 1.63 -0.07 16.52
CA GLY A 162 3.04 -0.31 16.21
C GLY A 162 3.28 -0.44 14.71
N ILE A 163 4.33 -1.18 14.34
CA ILE A 163 4.69 -1.46 12.95
C ILE A 163 4.76 -2.97 12.77
N PHE A 164 4.24 -3.45 11.65
CA PHE A 164 4.38 -4.85 11.22
C PHE A 164 4.82 -4.92 9.77
N ALA A 165 5.22 -6.09 9.32
CA ALA A 165 5.66 -6.30 7.95
C ALA A 165 4.79 -7.34 7.24
N LEU A 166 4.63 -7.16 5.92
CA LEU A 166 4.12 -8.15 4.99
C LEU A 166 5.26 -8.66 4.10
N ASP A 167 5.17 -9.90 3.68
CA ASP A 167 6.07 -10.46 2.68
C ASP A 167 5.86 -9.78 1.32
N HIS A 168 6.94 -9.49 0.62
CA HIS A 168 6.92 -8.77 -0.66
C HIS A 168 6.18 -9.50 -1.80
N TYR A 169 6.11 -10.84 -1.73
CA TYR A 169 5.60 -11.68 -2.81
C TYR A 169 4.25 -12.31 -2.49
N THR A 170 4.11 -12.80 -1.28
CA THR A 170 2.90 -13.50 -0.82
C THR A 170 1.90 -12.57 -0.14
N PHE A 171 2.39 -11.40 0.32
CA PHE A 171 1.64 -10.45 1.14
C PHE A 171 1.14 -11.03 2.47
N GLU A 172 1.76 -12.11 2.93
CA GLU A 172 1.44 -12.69 4.24
C GLU A 172 2.00 -11.80 5.36
N PRO A 173 1.24 -11.56 6.42
CA PRO A 173 1.77 -10.86 7.59
C PRO A 173 2.91 -11.67 8.22
N LEU A 174 4.09 -11.05 8.35
CA LEU A 174 5.29 -11.66 8.90
C LEU A 174 5.36 -11.51 10.43
N GLY A 175 4.58 -10.60 11.01
CA GLY A 175 4.58 -10.29 12.42
C GLY A 175 5.02 -8.85 12.70
N ARG A 176 5.18 -8.54 13.99
CA ARG A 176 5.68 -7.23 14.45
C ARG A 176 7.09 -7.01 13.96
N TRP A 177 7.36 -5.78 13.53
CA TRP A 177 8.71 -5.38 13.18
C TRP A 177 9.50 -4.92 14.42
N GLU A 178 8.90 -4.13 15.29
CA GLU A 178 9.56 -3.66 16.51
C GLU A 178 9.66 -4.77 17.55
N VAL A 179 10.83 -4.90 18.14
CA VAL A 179 11.09 -5.81 19.27
C VAL A 179 10.70 -5.11 20.57
N GLU A 180 11.09 -3.85 20.72
CA GLU A 180 10.81 -3.03 21.88
C GLU A 180 10.32 -1.65 21.43
N ARG A 181 9.08 -1.33 21.77
CA ARG A 181 8.40 -0.12 21.29
C ARG A 181 8.68 1.11 22.16
N GLY A 182 9.15 0.92 23.39
CA GLY A 182 9.24 1.98 24.36
C GLY A 182 7.84 2.49 24.81
N PRO A 183 7.74 3.76 25.26
CA PRO A 183 6.50 4.31 25.81
C PRO A 183 5.48 4.76 24.78
N GLN A 184 5.77 4.69 23.47
CA GLN A 184 4.83 5.11 22.45
C GLN A 184 3.58 4.24 22.46
N TYR A 185 2.42 4.90 22.40
CA TYR A 185 1.13 4.24 22.42
C TYR A 185 0.50 4.11 21.04
N PHE A 186 0.76 5.08 20.15
CA PHE A 186 0.25 5.06 18.77
C PHE A 186 1.37 4.98 17.74
N GLY A 187 1.18 4.12 16.74
CA GLY A 187 1.98 4.08 15.52
C GLY A 187 1.17 4.67 14.37
N TYR A 188 1.14 6.01 14.23
CA TYR A 188 0.30 6.66 13.22
C TYR A 188 0.96 6.63 11.84
N ASP A 189 2.09 7.29 11.72
CA ASP A 189 2.81 7.42 10.47
C ASP A 189 4.31 7.20 10.69
N PHE A 190 5.01 6.80 9.66
CA PHE A 190 6.45 6.63 9.69
C PHE A 190 7.03 6.84 8.29
N ALA A 191 8.30 7.18 8.23
CA ALA A 191 9.11 7.14 7.03
C ALA A 191 10.36 6.32 7.31
N PRO A 192 10.82 5.47 6.38
CA PRO A 192 12.12 4.82 6.52
C PRO A 192 13.18 5.89 6.65
N GLY A 193 13.96 5.86 7.74
CA GLY A 193 15.09 6.76 7.92
C GLY A 193 16.16 6.47 6.86
N ILE A 194 16.85 7.53 6.43
CA ILE A 194 18.00 7.43 5.53
C ILE A 194 19.26 7.16 6.40
#